data_98792f21bbc7537df43d04d64ab5af04
#
_entry.id   98792f21bbc7537df43d04d64ab5af04
#
_cell.length_a   1.000
_cell.length_b   1.000
_cell.length_c   1.000
_cell.angle_alpha   90.00
_cell.angle_beta   90.00
_cell.angle_gamma   90.00
#
_symmetry.space_group_name_H-M   'P 1'
#
loop_
_entity.id
_entity.type
_entity.pdbx_description
1 polymer ?
#
loop_
_entity_poly.entity_id
_entity_poly.type
_entity_poly.pdbx_seq_one_letter_code
_entity_poly.pdbx_strand_id
1 'polypeptide(L)'
;LFINQEITPYVPETAMSLLGRDVPQKMQESGFEIRTFMPKWGNINERRGQLHEVIRLSGMNLIIDDTDHPLIIKVASIPTSRLQVYFIDNEDYFLRRPLMTTDENGEEYADNGERAIFFARGVLETVKKLRWIPDVIVCQGWMGAVIPFYIKTAYHEEPSFANTKVVTSIFAEQMKNGLDDNFKKCVEFREATSELLASYNDKFDFRELGKMAIDFSDGVIAA
;
A
#
# COMPACT_ATOMS: atom_id res chain seq x y z
N LEU A 1 3.38 -6.35 -10.46
CA LEU A 1 2.44 -5.89 -9.43
C LEU A 1 2.58 -4.39 -9.24
N PHE A 2 1.49 -3.66 -9.36
CA PHE A 2 1.43 -2.24 -9.03
C PHE A 2 0.71 -2.03 -7.71
N ILE A 3 1.33 -1.31 -6.80
CA ILE A 3 0.78 -0.95 -5.50
C ILE A 3 0.68 0.56 -5.47
N ASN A 4 -0.51 1.06 -5.77
CA ASN A 4 -0.77 2.46 -6.00
C ASN A 4 -1.56 3.06 -4.85
N GLN A 5 -1.15 4.23 -4.42
CA GLN A 5 -1.88 5.00 -3.41
C GLN A 5 -3.16 5.58 -3.97
N GLU A 6 -3.14 6.02 -5.22
CA GLU A 6 -4.25 6.66 -5.90
C GLU A 6 -4.43 6.10 -7.32
N ILE A 7 -5.68 5.84 -7.70
CA ILE A 7 -6.05 5.41 -9.07
C ILE A 7 -7.36 6.10 -9.46
N THR A 8 -7.34 6.88 -10.54
CA THR A 8 -8.58 7.37 -11.14
C THR A 8 -9.28 6.21 -11.87
N PRO A 9 -10.62 6.10 -11.89
CA PRO A 9 -11.62 7.09 -11.46
C PRO A 9 -12.11 6.94 -10.01
N TYR A 10 -11.43 6.12 -9.18
CA TYR A 10 -11.88 5.86 -7.80
C TYR A 10 -11.64 7.04 -6.87
N VAL A 11 -10.59 7.80 -7.15
CA VAL A 11 -10.25 9.06 -6.46
C VAL A 11 -10.17 10.21 -7.47
N PRO A 12 -10.19 11.46 -7.02
CA PRO A 12 -10.03 12.62 -7.91
C PRO A 12 -8.76 12.55 -8.76
N GLU A 13 -8.79 13.18 -9.93
CA GLU A 13 -7.63 13.22 -10.83
C GLU A 13 -6.50 14.05 -10.24
N THR A 14 -5.36 13.41 -10.09
CA THR A 14 -4.06 13.99 -9.73
C THR A 14 -3.00 13.39 -10.65
N ALA A 15 -1.80 13.93 -10.68
CA ALA A 15 -0.69 13.31 -11.41
C ALA A 15 -0.47 11.86 -10.94
N MET A 16 -0.54 11.61 -9.64
CA MET A 16 -0.39 10.29 -9.04
C MET A 16 -1.51 9.33 -9.48
N SER A 17 -2.77 9.76 -9.42
CA SER A 17 -3.92 8.90 -9.76
C SER A 17 -4.01 8.58 -11.25
N LEU A 18 -3.60 9.51 -12.12
CA LEU A 18 -3.50 9.28 -13.56
C LEU A 18 -2.40 8.27 -13.89
N LEU A 19 -1.19 8.45 -13.34
CA LEU A 19 -0.11 7.47 -13.50
C LEU A 19 -0.48 6.11 -12.90
N GLY A 20 -1.21 6.10 -11.79
CA GLY A 20 -1.69 4.88 -11.14
C GLY A 20 -2.64 4.05 -12.03
N ARG A 21 -3.34 4.68 -12.96
CA ARG A 21 -4.16 4.02 -13.99
C ARG A 21 -3.37 3.74 -15.25
N ASP A 22 -2.74 4.76 -15.80
CA ASP A 22 -2.23 4.71 -17.19
C ASP A 22 -1.01 3.82 -17.34
N VAL A 23 -0.11 3.78 -16.36
CA VAL A 23 1.09 2.94 -16.43
C VAL A 23 0.73 1.45 -16.37
N PRO A 24 -0.06 0.96 -15.38
CA PRO A 24 -0.49 -0.44 -15.37
C PRO A 24 -1.27 -0.83 -16.63
N GLN A 25 -2.14 0.05 -17.12
CA GLN A 25 -2.91 -0.20 -18.33
C GLN A 25 -2.02 -0.40 -19.56
N LYS A 26 -1.06 0.50 -19.77
CA LYS A 26 -0.11 0.38 -20.89
C LYS A 26 0.75 -0.88 -20.81
N MET A 27 1.17 -1.24 -19.63
CA MET A 27 1.91 -2.48 -19.41
C MET A 27 1.05 -3.71 -19.75
N GLN A 28 -0.22 -3.71 -19.34
CA GLN A 28 -1.15 -4.78 -19.68
C GLN A 28 -1.38 -4.87 -21.20
N GLU A 29 -1.59 -3.74 -21.87
CA GLU A 29 -1.72 -3.65 -23.33
C GLU A 29 -0.47 -4.14 -24.07
N SER A 30 0.69 -4.03 -23.45
CA SER A 30 1.97 -4.54 -23.95
C SER A 30 2.18 -6.04 -23.70
N GLY A 31 1.19 -6.74 -23.15
CA GLY A 31 1.22 -8.19 -22.95
C GLY A 31 1.73 -8.67 -21.60
N PHE A 32 1.97 -7.77 -20.65
CA PHE A 32 2.34 -8.16 -19.29
C PHE A 32 1.10 -8.58 -18.49
N GLU A 33 1.25 -9.58 -17.64
CA GLU A 33 0.24 -9.91 -16.65
C GLU A 33 0.31 -8.92 -15.49
N ILE A 34 -0.76 -8.17 -15.28
CA ILE A 34 -0.80 -7.06 -14.33
C ILE A 34 -1.84 -7.32 -13.23
N ARG A 35 -1.45 -7.07 -11.99
CA ARG A 35 -2.35 -6.92 -10.84
C ARG A 35 -2.06 -5.60 -10.16
N THR A 36 -3.12 -4.93 -9.70
CA THR A 36 -3.05 -3.58 -9.16
C THR A 36 -3.77 -3.53 -7.82
N PHE A 37 -3.17 -2.92 -6.83
CA PHE A 37 -3.75 -2.70 -5.51
C PHE A 37 -3.78 -1.22 -5.16
N MET A 38 -4.78 -0.82 -4.38
CA MET A 38 -4.84 0.48 -3.73
C MET A 38 -5.58 0.39 -2.39
N PRO A 39 -5.39 1.38 -1.48
CA PRO A 39 -6.22 1.46 -0.28
C PRO A 39 -7.67 1.75 -0.66
N LYS A 40 -8.61 1.16 0.08
CA LYS A 40 -10.03 1.51 -0.02
C LYS A 40 -10.28 2.77 0.81
N TRP A 41 -9.85 3.92 0.29
CA TRP A 41 -10.08 5.21 0.95
C TRP A 41 -11.58 5.41 1.25
N GLY A 42 -11.88 6.00 2.40
CA GLY A 42 -13.26 6.17 2.86
C GLY A 42 -14.14 7.03 1.94
N ASN A 43 -13.52 7.92 1.16
CA ASN A 43 -14.20 8.75 0.17
C ASN A 43 -14.51 8.03 -1.16
N ILE A 44 -14.10 6.79 -1.33
CA ILE A 44 -14.41 6.02 -2.54
C ILE A 44 -15.87 5.59 -2.51
N ASN A 45 -16.62 5.96 -3.53
CA ASN A 45 -18.00 5.53 -3.72
C ASN A 45 -18.03 4.11 -4.30
N GLU A 46 -18.30 3.13 -3.44
CA GLU A 46 -18.27 1.71 -3.81
C GLU A 46 -19.33 1.35 -4.86
N ARG A 47 -20.52 1.94 -4.75
CA ARG A 47 -21.60 1.68 -5.71
C ARG A 47 -21.27 2.22 -7.09
N ARG A 48 -20.76 3.44 -7.16
CA ARG A 48 -20.35 4.06 -8.44
C ARG A 48 -19.16 3.33 -9.05
N GLY A 49 -18.19 2.94 -8.21
CA GLY A 49 -17.01 2.19 -8.63
C GLY A 49 -17.26 0.71 -8.88
N GLN A 50 -18.47 0.21 -8.57
CA GLN A 50 -18.83 -1.21 -8.70
C GLN A 50 -17.87 -2.14 -7.94
N LEU A 51 -17.48 -1.75 -6.72
CA LEU A 51 -16.64 -2.56 -5.87
C LEU A 51 -17.43 -3.75 -5.31
N HIS A 52 -16.83 -4.93 -5.34
CA HIS A 52 -17.39 -6.16 -4.78
C HIS A 52 -16.40 -6.78 -3.79
N GLU A 53 -16.90 -7.20 -2.64
CA GLU A 53 -16.09 -7.92 -1.68
C GLU A 53 -15.74 -9.32 -2.19
N VAL A 54 -14.48 -9.70 -2.02
CA VAL A 54 -13.98 -11.04 -2.34
C VAL A 54 -13.89 -11.84 -1.05
N ILE A 55 -14.95 -12.53 -0.70
CA ILE A 55 -15.09 -13.25 0.57
C ILE A 55 -13.93 -14.22 0.82
N ARG A 56 -13.51 -14.99 -0.19
CA ARG A 56 -12.40 -15.95 -0.06
C ARG A 56 -11.04 -15.32 0.29
N LEU A 57 -10.87 -14.05 0.01
CA LEU A 57 -9.64 -13.30 0.30
C LEU A 57 -9.75 -12.49 1.60
N SER A 58 -10.97 -12.23 2.04
CA SER A 58 -11.28 -11.45 3.25
C SER A 58 -11.22 -12.29 4.53
N GLY A 59 -11.26 -11.62 5.67
CA GLY A 59 -11.42 -12.26 7.00
C GLY A 59 -10.11 -12.63 7.70
N MET A 60 -8.95 -12.39 7.10
CA MET A 60 -7.68 -12.53 7.81
C MET A 60 -7.52 -11.39 8.82
N ASN A 61 -7.17 -11.73 10.07
CA ASN A 61 -6.79 -10.72 11.06
C ASN A 61 -5.30 -10.38 10.92
N LEU A 62 -5.00 -9.10 10.77
CA LEU A 62 -3.64 -8.58 10.81
C LEU A 62 -3.42 -7.95 12.18
N ILE A 63 -2.44 -8.46 12.92
CA ILE A 63 -2.09 -7.91 14.24
C ILE A 63 -1.06 -6.80 14.03
N ILE A 64 -1.39 -5.62 14.50
CA ILE A 64 -0.50 -4.45 14.51
C ILE A 64 -0.53 -3.88 15.91
N ASP A 65 0.64 -3.76 16.52
CA ASP A 65 0.80 -3.26 17.90
C ASP A 65 -0.20 -3.89 18.91
N ASP A 66 -0.25 -5.21 18.94
CA ASP A 66 -1.10 -6.03 19.81
C ASP A 66 -2.62 -5.90 19.59
N THR A 67 -3.05 -5.27 18.51
CA THR A 67 -4.47 -5.16 18.14
C THR A 67 -4.79 -5.88 16.84
N ASP A 68 -5.98 -6.51 16.80
CA ASP A 68 -6.48 -7.22 15.64
C ASP A 68 -7.19 -6.29 14.67
N HIS A 69 -6.85 -6.39 13.40
CA HIS A 69 -7.46 -5.61 12.34
C HIS A 69 -7.94 -6.55 11.22
N PRO A 70 -9.26 -6.76 11.05
CA PRO A 70 -9.78 -7.60 9.99
C PRO A 70 -9.48 -7.03 8.60
N LEU A 71 -8.90 -7.86 7.74
CA LEU A 71 -8.63 -7.52 6.34
C LEU A 71 -9.86 -7.80 5.49
N ILE A 72 -10.34 -6.79 4.79
CA ILE A 72 -11.41 -6.89 3.81
C ILE A 72 -10.81 -6.58 2.44
N ILE A 73 -11.08 -7.44 1.47
CA ILE A 73 -10.62 -7.27 0.10
C ILE A 73 -11.82 -7.02 -0.80
N LYS A 74 -11.79 -5.91 -1.51
CA LYS A 74 -12.76 -5.59 -2.55
C LYS A 74 -12.07 -5.54 -3.91
N VAL A 75 -12.81 -5.73 -4.98
CA VAL A 75 -12.29 -5.70 -6.34
C VAL A 75 -13.24 -4.95 -7.24
N ALA A 76 -12.68 -4.24 -8.20
CA ALA A 76 -13.41 -3.63 -9.31
C ALA A 76 -12.54 -3.65 -10.57
N SER A 77 -13.16 -3.46 -11.72
CA SER A 77 -12.46 -3.30 -12.99
C SER A 77 -12.72 -1.90 -13.54
N ILE A 78 -11.68 -1.26 -14.04
CA ILE A 78 -11.82 0.01 -14.73
C ILE A 78 -12.51 -0.24 -16.07
N PRO A 79 -13.70 0.33 -16.33
CA PRO A 79 -14.54 -0.06 -17.48
C PRO A 79 -13.85 0.05 -18.83
N THR A 80 -13.03 1.07 -19.02
CA THR A 80 -12.38 1.37 -20.30
C THR A 80 -11.21 0.44 -20.64
N SER A 81 -10.50 -0.05 -19.62
CA SER A 81 -9.28 -0.84 -19.80
C SER A 81 -9.41 -2.29 -19.32
N ARG A 82 -10.47 -2.60 -18.59
CA ARG A 82 -10.64 -3.86 -17.85
C ARG A 82 -9.50 -4.15 -16.88
N LEU A 83 -8.72 -3.14 -16.52
CA LEU A 83 -7.69 -3.25 -15.49
C LEU A 83 -8.36 -3.58 -14.15
N GLN A 84 -8.00 -4.71 -13.57
CA GLN A 84 -8.53 -5.14 -12.29
C GLN A 84 -7.79 -4.45 -11.14
N VAL A 85 -8.54 -3.88 -10.20
CA VAL A 85 -8.01 -3.22 -9.02
C VAL A 85 -8.51 -3.93 -7.77
N TYR A 86 -7.58 -4.35 -6.90
CA TYR A 86 -7.86 -4.87 -5.57
C TYR A 86 -7.76 -3.73 -4.56
N PHE A 87 -8.74 -3.65 -3.67
CA PHE A 87 -8.81 -2.65 -2.61
C PHE A 87 -8.56 -3.30 -1.26
N ILE A 88 -7.62 -2.77 -0.51
CA ILE A 88 -7.37 -3.15 0.87
C ILE A 88 -8.26 -2.30 1.75
N ASP A 89 -9.15 -2.92 2.50
CA ASP A 89 -10.14 -2.26 3.34
C ASP A 89 -10.11 -2.74 4.78
N ASN A 90 -10.51 -1.86 5.67
CA ASN A 90 -10.72 -2.11 7.09
C ASN A 90 -11.65 -1.02 7.63
N GLU A 91 -12.51 -1.37 8.56
CA GLU A 91 -13.52 -0.44 9.09
C GLU A 91 -12.88 0.78 9.76
N ASP A 92 -11.89 0.57 10.63
CA ASP A 92 -11.28 1.63 11.42
C ASP A 92 -10.28 2.47 10.63
N TYR A 93 -9.45 1.82 9.81
CA TYR A 93 -8.38 2.51 9.07
C TYR A 93 -8.87 3.22 7.81
N PHE A 94 -9.95 2.73 7.18
CA PHE A 94 -10.41 3.27 5.90
C PHE A 94 -11.89 3.66 5.88
N LEU A 95 -12.79 2.77 6.23
CA LEU A 95 -14.23 3.01 6.07
C LEU A 95 -14.71 4.22 6.87
N ARG A 96 -14.26 4.37 8.11
CA ARG A 96 -14.63 5.47 9.01
C ARG A 96 -13.87 6.78 8.77
N ARG A 97 -12.94 6.79 7.81
CA ARG A 97 -12.11 7.96 7.49
C ARG A 97 -12.65 8.62 6.22
N PRO A 98 -13.23 9.83 6.29
CA PRO A 98 -13.84 10.47 5.12
C PRO A 98 -12.81 10.93 4.07
N LEU A 99 -11.57 11.18 4.49
CA LEU A 99 -10.49 11.63 3.61
C LEU A 99 -9.30 10.65 3.66
N MET A 100 -8.30 10.87 2.81
CA MET A 100 -7.17 9.94 2.69
C MET A 100 -6.17 10.08 3.84
N THR A 101 -5.58 11.26 4.01
CA THR A 101 -4.46 11.49 4.93
C THR A 101 -4.84 12.32 6.14
N THR A 102 -5.85 13.17 5.99
CA THR A 102 -6.29 14.14 6.99
C THR A 102 -7.75 13.99 7.32
N ASP A 103 -8.16 14.52 8.47
CA ASP A 103 -9.55 14.68 8.83
C ASP A 103 -10.20 15.89 8.11
N GLU A 104 -11.46 16.16 8.40
CA GLU A 104 -12.22 17.28 7.82
C GLU A 104 -11.67 18.66 8.20
N ASN A 105 -10.87 18.74 9.26
CA ASN A 105 -10.23 19.98 9.71
C ASN A 105 -8.84 20.16 9.08
N GLY A 106 -8.38 19.20 8.28
CA GLY A 106 -7.07 19.21 7.66
C GLY A 106 -5.93 18.71 8.56
N GLU A 107 -6.29 18.12 9.73
CA GLU A 107 -5.32 17.50 10.63
C GLU A 107 -5.00 16.07 10.18
N GLU A 108 -3.72 15.75 10.10
CA GLU A 108 -3.28 14.42 9.71
C GLU A 108 -3.71 13.37 10.75
N TYR A 109 -4.18 12.22 10.27
CA TYR A 109 -4.54 11.12 11.16
C TYR A 109 -3.32 10.62 11.92
N ALA A 110 -3.42 10.52 13.24
CA ALA A 110 -2.34 10.08 14.11
C ALA A 110 -1.86 8.64 13.80
N ASP A 111 -2.74 7.80 13.26
CA ASP A 111 -2.50 6.41 12.92
C ASP A 111 -2.09 6.16 11.45
N ASN A 112 -1.65 7.19 10.73
CA ASN A 112 -1.22 7.04 9.33
C ASN A 112 -0.09 6.01 9.16
N GLY A 113 0.82 5.90 10.13
CA GLY A 113 1.86 4.87 10.13
C GLY A 113 1.31 3.45 10.19
N GLU A 114 0.37 3.19 11.10
CA GLU A 114 -0.30 1.89 11.22
C GLU A 114 -1.12 1.57 9.97
N ARG A 115 -1.77 2.57 9.37
CA ARG A 115 -2.53 2.43 8.12
C ARG A 115 -1.63 1.98 6.96
N ALA A 116 -0.43 2.55 6.84
CA ALA A 116 0.55 2.13 5.84
C ALA A 116 1.06 0.70 6.09
N ILE A 117 1.28 0.33 7.34
CA ILE A 117 1.67 -1.04 7.73
C ILE A 117 0.55 -2.03 7.40
N PHE A 118 -0.69 -1.72 7.76
CA PHE A 118 -1.85 -2.54 7.44
C PHE A 118 -2.02 -2.73 5.93
N PHE A 119 -1.91 -1.67 5.17
CA PHE A 119 -1.97 -1.72 3.71
C PHE A 119 -0.88 -2.63 3.13
N ALA A 120 0.37 -2.43 3.55
CA ALA A 120 1.49 -3.25 3.07
C ALA A 120 1.27 -4.74 3.36
N ARG A 121 0.94 -5.09 4.60
CA ARG A 121 0.69 -6.48 4.99
C ARG A 121 -0.54 -7.06 4.28
N GLY A 122 -1.59 -6.27 4.16
CA GLY A 122 -2.81 -6.67 3.46
C GLY A 122 -2.56 -7.02 2.00
N VAL A 123 -1.78 -6.21 1.29
CA VAL A 123 -1.37 -6.49 -0.10
C VAL A 123 -0.56 -7.78 -0.18
N LEU A 124 0.50 -7.90 0.61
CA LEU A 124 1.41 -9.04 0.54
C LEU A 124 0.72 -10.38 0.91
N GLU A 125 -0.10 -10.38 1.94
CA GLU A 125 -0.87 -11.56 2.31
C GLU A 125 -1.92 -11.94 1.24
N THR A 126 -2.52 -10.94 0.59
CA THR A 126 -3.46 -11.20 -0.52
C THR A 126 -2.77 -11.79 -1.73
N VAL A 127 -1.60 -11.28 -2.12
CA VAL A 127 -0.80 -11.84 -3.23
C VAL A 127 -0.43 -13.29 -2.93
N LYS A 128 -0.05 -13.62 -1.71
CA LYS A 128 0.21 -15.01 -1.29
C LYS A 128 -1.03 -15.89 -1.47
N LYS A 129 -2.20 -15.44 -1.02
CA LYS A 129 -3.46 -16.19 -1.20
C LYS A 129 -3.83 -16.37 -2.66
N LEU A 130 -3.51 -15.42 -3.51
CA LEU A 130 -3.71 -15.52 -4.96
C LEU A 130 -2.77 -16.53 -5.62
N ARG A 131 -1.75 -16.99 -4.92
CA ARG A 131 -0.68 -17.87 -5.43
C ARG A 131 -0.05 -17.31 -6.70
N TRP A 132 0.09 -16.01 -6.73
CA TRP A 132 0.70 -15.29 -7.85
C TRP A 132 2.11 -14.83 -7.47
N ILE A 133 3.04 -14.95 -8.41
CA ILE A 133 4.45 -14.61 -8.19
C ILE A 133 4.78 -13.42 -9.08
N PRO A 134 4.82 -12.19 -8.54
CA PRO A 134 5.23 -11.03 -9.32
C PRO A 134 6.73 -11.03 -9.57
N ASP A 135 7.14 -10.74 -10.80
CA ASP A 135 8.56 -10.51 -11.13
C ASP A 135 9.03 -9.15 -10.58
N VAL A 136 8.18 -8.15 -10.70
CA VAL A 136 8.44 -6.78 -10.23
C VAL A 136 7.25 -6.24 -9.46
N ILE A 137 7.53 -5.58 -8.35
CA ILE A 137 6.57 -4.78 -7.58
C ILE A 137 6.95 -3.31 -7.75
N VAL A 138 5.98 -2.49 -8.15
CA VAL A 138 6.13 -1.03 -8.21
C VAL A 138 5.26 -0.40 -7.13
N CYS A 139 5.87 0.31 -6.18
CA CYS A 139 5.19 0.98 -5.08
C CYS A 139 5.12 2.48 -5.34
N GLN A 140 3.92 3.05 -5.19
CA GLN A 140 3.64 4.46 -5.43
C GLN A 140 3.16 5.14 -4.13
N GLY A 141 3.78 6.26 -3.80
CA GLY A 141 3.36 7.08 -2.68
C GLY A 141 3.74 6.53 -1.30
N TRP A 142 3.39 7.30 -0.26
CA TRP A 142 3.77 6.96 1.11
C TRP A 142 3.04 5.70 1.64
N MET A 143 1.84 5.42 1.17
CA MET A 143 1.12 4.20 1.56
C MET A 143 1.84 2.92 1.13
N GLY A 144 2.57 2.96 0.02
CA GLY A 144 3.38 1.83 -0.46
C GLY A 144 4.79 1.77 0.13
N ALA A 145 5.21 2.74 0.92
CA ALA A 145 6.60 2.92 1.33
C ALA A 145 7.13 1.83 2.29
N VAL A 146 6.25 1.15 3.02
CA VAL A 146 6.63 0.05 3.93
C VAL A 146 6.91 -1.26 3.17
N ILE A 147 6.37 -1.42 1.98
CA ILE A 147 6.45 -2.67 1.21
C ILE A 147 7.89 -3.09 0.87
N PRO A 148 8.77 -2.21 0.38
CA PRO A 148 10.16 -2.60 0.12
C PRO A 148 10.86 -3.19 1.35
N PHE A 149 10.65 -2.59 2.51
CA PHE A 149 11.20 -3.09 3.77
C PHE A 149 10.70 -4.51 4.08
N TYR A 150 9.40 -4.76 3.98
CA TYR A 150 8.82 -6.09 4.23
C TYR A 150 9.26 -7.13 3.20
N ILE A 151 9.37 -6.79 1.93
CA ILE A 151 9.84 -7.72 0.89
C ILE A 151 11.27 -8.19 1.19
N LYS A 152 12.12 -7.31 1.69
CA LYS A 152 13.53 -7.63 2.00
C LYS A 152 13.74 -8.26 3.38
N THR A 153 12.71 -8.29 4.22
CA THR A 153 12.79 -8.79 5.60
C THR A 153 11.74 -9.87 5.87
N ALA A 154 10.57 -9.51 6.36
CA ALA A 154 9.53 -10.43 6.80
C ALA A 154 9.02 -11.40 5.72
N TYR A 155 9.15 -11.06 4.46
CA TYR A 155 8.65 -11.85 3.32
C TYR A 155 9.77 -12.34 2.38
N HIS A 156 11.04 -12.18 2.76
CA HIS A 156 12.16 -12.51 1.86
C HIS A 156 12.26 -14.00 1.51
N GLU A 157 11.81 -14.88 2.40
CA GLU A 157 11.77 -16.33 2.18
C GLU A 157 10.45 -16.86 1.63
N GLU A 158 9.45 -15.98 1.49
CA GLU A 158 8.17 -16.40 0.94
C GLU A 158 8.31 -16.72 -0.56
N PRO A 159 7.84 -17.90 -1.00
CA PRO A 159 7.96 -18.32 -2.40
C PRO A 159 7.40 -17.31 -3.40
N SER A 160 6.35 -16.58 -3.01
CA SER A 160 5.74 -15.55 -3.86
C SER A 160 6.67 -14.36 -4.13
N PHE A 161 7.66 -14.10 -3.26
CA PHE A 161 8.47 -12.88 -3.30
C PHE A 161 9.98 -13.11 -3.35
N ALA A 162 10.44 -14.34 -3.19
CA ALA A 162 11.87 -14.68 -3.07
C ALA A 162 12.75 -14.10 -4.20
N ASN A 163 12.22 -14.00 -5.41
CA ASN A 163 12.94 -13.48 -6.58
C ASN A 163 12.34 -12.16 -7.10
N THR A 164 11.44 -11.55 -6.36
CA THR A 164 10.75 -10.33 -6.77
C THR A 164 11.65 -9.11 -6.62
N LYS A 165 11.70 -8.26 -7.64
CA LYS A 165 12.34 -6.94 -7.56
C LYS A 165 11.32 -5.88 -7.14
N VAL A 166 11.76 -4.91 -6.34
CA VAL A 166 10.92 -3.84 -5.83
C VAL A 166 11.43 -2.50 -6.34
N VAL A 167 10.52 -1.72 -6.90
CA VAL A 167 10.77 -0.37 -7.40
C VAL A 167 9.89 0.61 -6.64
N THR A 168 10.48 1.65 -6.11
CA THR A 168 9.75 2.76 -5.46
C THR A 168 9.61 3.93 -6.44
N SER A 169 8.37 4.35 -6.65
CA SER A 169 8.04 5.56 -7.40
C SER A 169 7.81 6.72 -6.42
N ILE A 170 8.68 7.73 -6.48
CA ILE A 170 8.68 8.86 -5.57
C ILE A 170 7.85 9.99 -6.15
N PHE A 171 6.97 10.54 -5.34
CA PHE A 171 6.17 11.73 -5.61
C PHE A 171 6.50 12.84 -4.63
N ALA A 172 6.31 14.09 -5.05
CA ALA A 172 6.45 15.25 -4.18
C ALA A 172 5.25 15.36 -3.22
N GLU A 173 5.18 14.47 -2.25
CA GLU A 173 4.20 14.50 -1.18
C GLU A 173 4.76 15.19 0.06
N GLN A 174 3.91 15.89 0.78
CA GLN A 174 4.29 16.56 2.02
C GLN A 174 3.28 16.22 3.12
N MET A 175 3.77 15.55 4.16
CA MET A 175 3.08 15.42 5.44
C MET A 175 3.78 16.32 6.45
N LYS A 176 3.00 17.06 7.22
CA LYS A 176 3.50 18.06 8.18
C LYS A 176 3.94 17.43 9.50
N ASN A 177 3.21 16.39 9.92
CA ASN A 177 3.43 15.71 11.17
C ASN A 177 4.25 14.44 10.96
N GLY A 178 4.91 13.96 12.02
CA GLY A 178 5.52 12.65 12.02
C GLY A 178 4.48 11.53 12.02
N LEU A 179 4.93 10.33 11.78
CA LEU A 179 4.16 9.12 12.06
C LEU A 179 4.10 8.92 13.58
N ASP A 180 3.27 7.98 14.03
CA ASP A 180 3.18 7.62 15.44
C ASP A 180 4.57 7.39 16.06
N ASP A 181 4.80 7.86 17.29
CA ASP A 181 6.06 7.68 18.01
C ASP A 181 6.46 6.21 18.17
N ASN A 182 5.48 5.30 18.07
CA ASN A 182 5.69 3.85 18.10
C ASN A 182 5.87 3.22 16.72
N PHE A 183 6.03 3.98 15.65
CA PHE A 183 6.08 3.43 14.29
C PHE A 183 7.10 2.29 14.14
N LYS A 184 8.32 2.48 14.66
CA LYS A 184 9.37 1.44 14.60
C LYS A 184 8.95 0.13 15.27
N LYS A 185 8.17 0.21 16.35
CA LYS A 185 7.61 -0.96 17.03
C LYS A 185 6.44 -1.54 16.27
N CYS A 186 5.53 -0.70 15.79
CA CYS A 186 4.36 -1.15 15.04
C CYS A 186 4.70 -1.86 13.73
N VAL A 187 5.81 -1.48 13.09
CA VAL A 187 6.27 -2.11 11.84
C VAL A 187 6.89 -3.49 12.05
N GLU A 188 7.23 -3.85 13.29
CA GLU A 188 7.84 -5.14 13.59
C GLU A 188 6.91 -6.31 13.18
N PHE A 189 7.47 -7.21 12.40
CA PHE A 189 6.79 -8.42 11.96
C PHE A 189 7.83 -9.43 11.46
N ARG A 190 7.87 -10.61 12.09
CA ARG A 190 8.86 -11.66 11.76
C ARG A 190 10.29 -11.08 11.75
N GLU A 191 11.02 -11.22 10.64
CA GLU A 191 12.39 -10.72 10.47
C GLU A 191 12.47 -9.19 10.26
N ALA A 192 11.34 -8.53 10.08
CA ALA A 192 11.26 -7.06 10.07
C ALA A 192 11.30 -6.56 11.52
N THR A 193 12.49 -6.31 12.04
CA THR A 193 12.71 -5.86 13.42
C THR A 193 13.06 -4.38 13.51
N SER A 194 12.75 -3.75 14.63
CA SER A 194 13.11 -2.35 14.88
C SER A 194 14.63 -2.11 14.87
N GLU A 195 15.43 -3.13 15.17
CA GLU A 195 16.90 -3.05 15.11
C GLU A 195 17.40 -2.73 13.70
N LEU A 196 16.74 -3.22 12.66
CA LEU A 196 17.08 -2.89 11.27
C LEU A 196 16.84 -1.42 10.93
N LEU A 197 16.06 -0.73 11.74
CA LEU A 197 15.74 0.69 11.61
C LEU A 197 16.50 1.56 12.64
N ALA A 198 17.52 1.03 13.31
CA ALA A 198 18.27 1.73 14.35
C ALA A 198 18.99 2.99 13.83
N SER A 199 19.36 3.03 12.54
CA SER A 199 19.99 4.19 11.91
C SER A 199 19.01 5.29 11.50
N TYR A 200 17.70 5.02 11.57
CA TYR A 200 16.66 6.00 11.30
C TYR A 200 16.28 6.74 12.58
N ASN A 201 15.80 7.97 12.44
CA ASN A 201 15.35 8.75 13.59
C ASN A 201 14.23 8.04 14.35
N ASP A 202 14.26 8.10 15.68
CA ASP A 202 13.19 7.54 16.50
C ASP A 202 11.86 8.26 16.25
N LYS A 203 11.93 9.58 16.04
CA LYS A 203 10.80 10.36 15.55
C LYS A 203 10.67 10.15 14.02
N PHE A 204 9.95 9.09 13.67
CA PHE A 204 9.79 8.68 12.28
C PHE A 204 8.84 9.63 11.56
N ASP A 205 9.34 10.35 10.59
CA ASP A 205 8.57 11.28 9.77
C ASP A 205 8.42 10.77 8.32
N PHE A 206 7.80 11.57 7.50
CA PHE A 206 7.61 11.27 6.08
C PHE A 206 8.93 11.12 5.32
N ARG A 207 9.96 11.86 5.69
CA ARG A 207 11.30 11.75 5.08
C ARG A 207 11.97 10.45 5.43
N GLU A 208 11.88 10.02 6.70
CA GLU A 208 12.40 8.73 7.15
C GLU A 208 11.68 7.58 6.45
N LEU A 209 10.36 7.69 6.28
CA LEU A 209 9.56 6.71 5.55
C LEU A 209 10.01 6.58 4.09
N GLY A 210 10.21 7.71 3.40
CA GLY A 210 10.72 7.74 2.04
C GLY A 210 12.14 7.19 1.93
N LYS A 211 13.01 7.53 2.86
CA LYS A 211 14.37 6.99 2.95
C LYS A 211 14.35 5.47 3.12
N MET A 212 13.51 4.95 4.01
CA MET A 212 13.34 3.51 4.22
C MET A 212 12.90 2.82 2.92
N ALA A 213 11.93 3.37 2.21
CA ALA A 213 11.47 2.83 0.93
C ALA A 213 12.60 2.77 -0.11
N ILE A 214 13.42 3.81 -0.19
CA ILE A 214 14.56 3.87 -1.11
C ILE A 214 15.64 2.84 -0.72
N ASP A 215 16.03 2.80 0.54
CA ASP A 215 17.11 1.94 1.04
C ASP A 215 16.81 0.45 0.82
N PHE A 216 15.54 0.04 0.87
CA PHE A 216 15.12 -1.35 0.69
C PHE A 216 14.58 -1.65 -0.72
N SER A 217 14.64 -0.72 -1.66
CA SER A 217 14.24 -0.95 -3.04
C SER A 217 15.41 -1.38 -3.93
N ASP A 218 15.11 -2.14 -4.98
CA ASP A 218 16.06 -2.49 -6.03
C ASP A 218 16.21 -1.38 -7.06
N GLY A 219 15.22 -0.51 -7.18
CA GLY A 219 15.23 0.63 -8.08
C GLY A 219 14.30 1.74 -7.58
N VAL A 220 14.56 2.95 -8.06
CA VAL A 220 13.80 4.17 -7.71
C VAL A 220 13.47 4.94 -8.99
N ILE A 221 12.23 5.38 -9.09
CA ILE A 221 11.73 6.23 -10.17
C ILE A 221 11.25 7.54 -9.55
N ALA A 222 11.74 8.67 -10.03
CA ALA A 222 11.17 9.97 -9.73
C ALA A 222 10.04 10.26 -10.73
N ALA A 223 8.85 10.59 -10.22
CA ALA A 223 7.65 10.91 -11.00
C ALA A 223 7.35 12.41 -10.94
#